data_b68cd0b836811d78b9ddddd4e4b618e7
#
_entry.id   b68cd0b836811d78b9ddddd4e4b618e7
#
_cell.length_a   1.000
_cell.length_b   1.000
_cell.length_c   1.000
_cell.angle_alpha   90.00
_cell.angle_beta   90.00
_cell.angle_gamma   90.00
#
_symmetry.space_group_name_H-M   'P 1'
#
loop_
_entity.id
_entity.type
_entity.pdbx_description
1 polymer ?
#
loop_
_entity_poly.entity_id
_entity_poly.type
_entity_poly.pdbx_seq_one_letter_code
_entity_poly.pdbx_strand_id
1 'polypeptide(L)'
;MIINNKIIVRNYKCFDAEEGGGFDKILPINLIIGKNNSGKSSLIDLIQFLIDGNEDFKRVGRDSKAPEVIIDHTLTESNISRVFPSGTSGGGIPAKNFFEYGKQFIGKKYTYRFTDKKQRTFESIDAEYVNHAQKMIRSLATTIEFPFAGKLFCKISAERDITPEQSSSELNFLSNGIGSTNAIQQILNKTDKDSTLIESKLLKELNTIINPDIYFSRILVQLDEQDKWELFFEDANQKKISLSKMGSGIKTVLLVLLNLIVRPRIENKNPSSYVFAFEELENNLHPSLQRRLYNYIKKYSKKHSAYFFLTTHSNIVIDSFGTDSNSQLIHVSNDGDKSTSKTVLTYNGTKEILNDLGLKASDILQSNGIIWVEGPSDRNFINKWIEILSPDLKEGLHYTIMFYGGRLLSNLSFDFEWLKKEVIPLLKINRNAYVIIDRDGKTIKTKLNETKVRIQKEIGENRCWITKGREIENYLSDKILKIWLKEKHKINIEIINDKNTKLEENILNADNKIKLKYNLSKTIYSSEIAEFIDKGSLDIMDLESRLLELIEIIKEWNK
;
A
#
# COMPACT_ATOMS: atom_id res chain seq x y z
N MET A 1 -0.96 -10.60 9.03
CA MET A 1 0.24 -11.45 9.26
C MET A 1 1.47 -10.56 9.04
N ILE A 2 2.39 -10.53 9.99
CA ILE A 2 3.64 -9.75 9.90
C ILE A 2 4.78 -10.73 10.07
N ILE A 3 5.80 -10.64 9.20
CA ILE A 3 7.06 -11.37 9.35
C ILE A 3 8.07 -10.39 9.93
N ASN A 4 8.42 -10.57 11.21
CA ASN A 4 9.31 -9.65 11.95
C ASN A 4 10.80 -9.98 11.76
N ASN A 5 11.14 -10.72 10.73
CA ASN A 5 12.53 -11.01 10.38
C ASN A 5 13.09 -9.85 9.58
N LYS A 6 14.24 -9.32 9.97
CA LYS A 6 15.03 -8.47 9.08
C LYS A 6 15.76 -9.37 8.08
N ILE A 7 15.66 -9.04 6.81
CA ILE A 7 16.21 -9.80 5.69
C ILE A 7 17.06 -8.87 4.85
N ILE A 8 18.34 -9.16 4.70
CA ILE A 8 19.29 -8.37 3.92
C ILE A 8 19.97 -9.27 2.90
N VAL A 9 20.17 -8.78 1.69
CA VAL A 9 21.06 -9.37 0.68
C VAL A 9 22.29 -8.51 0.52
N ARG A 10 23.45 -9.14 0.46
CA ARG A 10 24.76 -8.54 0.16
C ARG A 10 25.40 -9.18 -1.06
N ASN A 11 26.32 -8.49 -1.69
CA ASN A 11 27.05 -8.95 -2.87
C ASN A 11 26.12 -9.36 -4.03
N TYR A 12 25.01 -8.67 -4.23
CA TYR A 12 24.04 -9.02 -5.25
C TYR A 12 23.71 -7.85 -6.15
N LYS A 13 24.07 -7.95 -7.43
CA LYS A 13 23.84 -6.90 -8.44
C LYS A 13 24.32 -5.52 -7.94
N CYS A 14 23.40 -4.61 -7.65
CA CYS A 14 23.69 -3.26 -7.17
C CYS A 14 23.93 -3.17 -5.65
N PHE A 15 23.64 -4.22 -4.87
CA PHE A 15 23.87 -4.25 -3.43
C PHE A 15 25.27 -4.71 -3.07
N ASP A 16 25.99 -3.92 -2.29
CA ASP A 16 27.38 -4.16 -1.90
C ASP A 16 27.54 -5.17 -0.73
N ALA A 17 28.81 -5.34 -0.28
CA ALA A 17 29.17 -6.22 0.82
C ALA A 17 28.89 -5.62 2.21
N GLU A 18 28.85 -4.28 2.31
CA GLU A 18 28.81 -3.57 3.58
C GLU A 18 27.38 -3.33 4.08
N GLU A 19 26.62 -2.56 3.32
CA GLU A 19 25.26 -2.18 3.68
C GLU A 19 24.23 -3.17 3.15
N GLY A 20 24.33 -3.55 1.88
CA GLY A 20 23.39 -4.41 1.21
C GLY A 20 22.00 -3.77 1.02
N GLY A 21 20.98 -4.58 0.74
CA GLY A 21 19.60 -4.16 0.61
C GLY A 21 18.63 -5.21 1.12
N GLY A 22 17.44 -4.81 1.54
CA GLY A 22 16.48 -5.78 2.06
C GLY A 22 15.27 -5.15 2.76
N PHE A 23 14.75 -5.85 3.75
CA PHE A 23 13.53 -5.54 4.47
C PHE A 23 13.77 -5.62 5.98
N ASP A 24 13.39 -4.59 6.74
CA ASP A 24 13.45 -4.64 8.21
C ASP A 24 12.37 -5.57 8.79
N LYS A 25 11.23 -5.65 8.12
CA LYS A 25 10.11 -6.57 8.36
C LYS A 25 9.32 -6.71 7.08
N ILE A 26 8.41 -7.67 7.02
CA ILE A 26 7.51 -7.82 5.87
C ILE A 26 6.08 -7.69 6.34
N LEU A 27 5.35 -6.77 5.71
CA LEU A 27 3.93 -6.56 5.90
C LEU A 27 3.13 -7.29 4.79
N PRO A 28 1.80 -7.38 4.91
CA PRO A 28 0.97 -7.95 3.85
C PRO A 28 1.18 -7.28 2.48
N ILE A 29 1.43 -5.97 2.47
CA ILE A 29 1.72 -5.22 1.24
C ILE A 29 3.01 -4.44 1.41
N ASN A 30 3.95 -4.65 0.48
CA ASN A 30 5.29 -4.06 0.48
C ASN A 30 5.50 -3.32 -0.83
N LEU A 31 5.49 -1.98 -0.78
CA LEU A 31 5.75 -1.15 -1.94
C LEU A 31 7.24 -0.84 -2.02
N ILE A 32 7.84 -1.15 -3.14
CA ILE A 32 9.26 -0.91 -3.42
C ILE A 32 9.34 0.22 -4.43
N ILE A 33 9.92 1.33 -4.01
CA ILE A 33 10.02 2.56 -4.82
C ILE A 33 11.47 2.97 -5.00
N GLY A 34 11.73 3.76 -6.01
CA GLY A 34 13.08 4.28 -6.34
C GLY A 34 13.23 4.54 -7.83
N LYS A 35 14.29 5.21 -8.24
CA LYS A 35 14.62 5.48 -9.65
C LYS A 35 14.77 4.19 -10.47
N ASN A 36 14.72 4.34 -11.79
CA ASN A 36 15.08 3.23 -12.67
C ASN A 36 16.50 2.78 -12.37
N ASN A 37 16.72 1.47 -12.45
CA ASN A 37 18.01 0.84 -12.15
C ASN A 37 18.50 0.99 -10.70
N SER A 38 17.65 1.37 -9.75
CA SER A 38 18.04 1.49 -8.33
C SER A 38 18.14 0.14 -7.60
N GLY A 39 17.64 -0.97 -8.17
CA GLY A 39 17.66 -2.28 -7.53
C GLY A 39 16.31 -2.81 -7.04
N LYS A 40 15.19 -2.18 -7.43
CA LYS A 40 13.83 -2.65 -7.05
C LYS A 40 13.59 -4.11 -7.41
N SER A 41 13.87 -4.51 -8.66
CA SER A 41 13.71 -5.89 -9.11
C SER A 41 14.67 -6.85 -8.40
N SER A 42 15.83 -6.37 -7.95
CA SER A 42 16.77 -7.19 -7.17
C SER A 42 16.20 -7.59 -5.80
N LEU A 43 15.36 -6.74 -5.19
CA LEU A 43 14.61 -7.11 -3.98
C LEU A 43 13.49 -8.11 -4.27
N ILE A 44 12.87 -8.05 -5.45
CA ILE A 44 11.90 -9.08 -5.89
C ILE A 44 12.61 -10.43 -6.07
N ASP A 45 13.79 -10.44 -6.69
CA ASP A 45 14.61 -11.66 -6.87
C ASP A 45 14.99 -12.28 -5.52
N LEU A 46 15.31 -11.44 -4.51
CA LEU A 46 15.57 -11.92 -3.14
C LEU A 46 14.35 -12.66 -2.57
N ILE A 47 13.15 -12.12 -2.72
CA ILE A 47 11.93 -12.79 -2.25
C ILE A 47 11.71 -14.11 -3.00
N GLN A 48 11.88 -14.11 -4.31
CA GLN A 48 11.81 -15.34 -5.11
C GLN A 48 12.80 -16.38 -4.62
N PHE A 49 14.06 -16.00 -4.40
CA PHE A 49 15.08 -16.90 -3.88
C PHE A 49 14.70 -17.49 -2.50
N LEU A 50 14.11 -16.69 -1.62
CA LEU A 50 13.64 -17.16 -0.31
C LEU A 50 12.50 -18.18 -0.42
N ILE A 51 11.74 -18.19 -1.50
CA ILE A 51 10.60 -19.11 -1.71
C ILE A 51 11.07 -20.38 -2.43
N ASP A 52 11.58 -20.26 -3.65
CA ASP A 52 11.87 -21.38 -4.55
C ASP A 52 13.36 -21.77 -4.63
N GLY A 53 14.26 -20.91 -4.11
CA GLY A 53 15.71 -21.20 -4.12
C GLY A 53 16.35 -21.05 -5.49
N ASN A 54 15.87 -20.10 -6.32
CA ASN A 54 16.33 -19.87 -7.68
C ASN A 54 17.88 -19.89 -7.82
N GLU A 55 18.38 -20.81 -8.65
CA GLU A 55 19.82 -20.99 -8.89
C GLU A 55 20.45 -19.79 -9.63
N ASP A 56 19.69 -19.06 -10.45
CA ASP A 56 20.19 -17.88 -11.14
C ASP A 56 20.57 -16.77 -10.17
N PHE A 57 19.86 -16.65 -9.04
CA PHE A 57 20.22 -15.73 -7.97
C PHE A 57 21.64 -15.99 -7.46
N LYS A 58 22.06 -17.24 -7.30
CA LYS A 58 23.37 -17.61 -6.80
C LYS A 58 24.51 -17.28 -7.77
N ARG A 59 24.22 -17.18 -9.07
CA ARG A 59 25.23 -16.94 -10.13
C ARG A 59 25.56 -15.48 -10.32
N VAL A 60 24.68 -14.58 -9.87
CA VAL A 60 24.82 -13.14 -10.10
C VAL A 60 25.36 -12.46 -8.84
N GLY A 61 26.68 -12.61 -8.62
CA GLY A 61 27.38 -11.92 -7.54
C GLY A 61 27.90 -10.55 -7.95
N ARG A 62 28.42 -9.81 -6.98
CA ARG A 62 29.12 -8.54 -7.17
C ARG A 62 30.59 -8.71 -6.77
N ASP A 63 31.50 -8.08 -7.49
CA ASP A 63 32.94 -8.05 -7.18
C ASP A 63 33.55 -9.47 -6.98
N SER A 64 33.14 -10.41 -7.85
CA SER A 64 33.53 -11.82 -7.78
C SER A 64 33.12 -12.55 -6.48
N LYS A 65 32.23 -11.98 -5.67
CA LYS A 65 31.70 -12.60 -4.45
C LYS A 65 30.29 -13.13 -4.70
N ALA A 66 29.99 -14.30 -4.14
CA ALA A 66 28.62 -14.85 -4.20
C ALA A 66 27.64 -14.01 -3.38
N PRO A 67 26.36 -13.95 -3.78
CA PRO A 67 25.34 -13.32 -2.97
C PRO A 67 25.22 -13.96 -1.60
N GLU A 68 25.09 -13.16 -0.56
CA GLU A 68 24.80 -13.61 0.81
C GLU A 68 23.46 -13.07 1.27
N VAL A 69 22.63 -13.93 1.86
CA VAL A 69 21.40 -13.53 2.53
C VAL A 69 21.61 -13.63 4.03
N ILE A 70 21.30 -12.56 4.74
CA ILE A 70 21.40 -12.43 6.18
C ILE A 70 20.00 -12.29 6.74
N ILE A 71 19.66 -13.08 7.75
CA ILE A 71 18.36 -13.04 8.41
C ILE A 71 18.54 -12.86 9.91
N ASP A 72 17.88 -11.84 10.45
CA ASP A 72 17.68 -11.66 11.88
C ASP A 72 16.38 -12.34 12.28
N HIS A 73 16.45 -13.20 13.28
CA HIS A 73 15.30 -13.91 13.81
C HIS A 73 15.23 -13.78 15.33
N THR A 74 14.04 -13.60 15.87
CA THR A 74 13.83 -13.63 17.33
C THR A 74 13.58 -15.07 17.75
N LEU A 75 14.48 -15.63 18.58
CA LEU A 75 14.40 -17.02 19.00
C LEU A 75 13.15 -17.29 19.83
N THR A 76 12.48 -18.39 19.50
CA THR A 76 11.30 -18.89 20.20
C THR A 76 11.65 -20.07 21.11
N GLU A 77 10.77 -20.41 22.03
CA GLU A 77 10.91 -21.60 22.88
C GLU A 77 11.03 -22.87 22.02
N SER A 78 10.31 -22.96 20.91
CA SER A 78 10.41 -24.09 19.97
C SER A 78 11.80 -24.20 19.33
N ASN A 79 12.47 -23.08 19.00
CA ASN A 79 13.83 -23.12 18.50
C ASN A 79 14.79 -23.67 19.57
N ILE A 80 14.62 -23.22 20.82
CA ILE A 80 15.47 -23.60 21.93
C ILE A 80 15.31 -25.08 22.30
N SER A 81 14.08 -25.55 22.46
CA SER A 81 13.81 -26.94 22.85
C SER A 81 14.34 -27.99 21.87
N ARG A 82 14.43 -27.66 20.58
CA ARG A 82 15.00 -28.52 19.53
C ARG A 82 16.50 -28.70 19.65
N VAL A 83 17.24 -27.74 20.24
CA VAL A 83 18.70 -27.76 20.33
C VAL A 83 19.19 -27.97 21.75
N PHE A 84 18.44 -27.48 22.73
CA PHE A 84 18.74 -27.57 24.16
C PHE A 84 17.73 -28.53 24.84
N PRO A 85 17.97 -29.86 24.83
CA PRO A 85 17.00 -30.80 25.37
C PRO A 85 16.93 -30.76 26.90
N SER A 86 15.74 -30.93 27.46
CA SER A 86 15.51 -30.94 28.91
C SER A 86 16.05 -32.18 29.63
N GLY A 87 16.22 -33.28 28.90
CA GLY A 87 16.72 -34.54 29.44
C GLY A 87 18.26 -34.64 29.54
N THR A 88 18.99 -33.60 29.14
CA THR A 88 20.47 -33.62 29.10
C THR A 88 21.05 -32.55 30.01
N SER A 89 22.11 -32.88 30.73
CA SER A 89 22.84 -31.99 31.62
C SER A 89 24.35 -32.27 31.56
N GLY A 90 25.19 -31.38 32.09
CA GLY A 90 26.65 -31.52 32.15
C GLY A 90 27.38 -30.82 31.02
N GLY A 91 28.57 -31.24 30.65
CA GLY A 91 29.36 -30.69 29.54
C GLY A 91 29.79 -29.23 29.75
N GLY A 92 29.94 -28.76 31.02
CA GLY A 92 30.38 -27.39 31.31
C GLY A 92 29.30 -26.32 31.12
N ILE A 93 28.02 -26.71 30.97
CA ILE A 93 26.89 -25.79 30.91
C ILE A 93 26.36 -25.52 32.33
N PRO A 94 26.34 -24.24 32.79
CA PRO A 94 26.02 -23.85 34.15
C PRO A 94 24.51 -23.78 34.39
N ALA A 95 23.80 -24.93 34.34
CA ALA A 95 22.38 -25.02 34.63
C ALA A 95 21.96 -26.45 34.97
N LYS A 96 20.75 -26.62 35.53
CA LYS A 96 20.19 -27.93 35.90
C LYS A 96 20.12 -28.90 34.70
N ASN A 97 19.79 -28.38 33.52
CA ASN A 97 19.81 -29.07 32.24
C ASN A 97 20.01 -28.09 31.10
N PHE A 98 20.16 -28.60 29.86
CA PHE A 98 20.43 -27.77 28.70
C PHE A 98 19.26 -26.84 28.38
N PHE A 99 18.02 -27.25 28.56
CA PHE A 99 16.87 -26.41 28.31
C PHE A 99 16.79 -25.22 29.27
N GLU A 100 17.03 -25.43 30.57
CA GLU A 100 17.09 -24.34 31.55
C GLU A 100 18.17 -23.31 31.20
N TYR A 101 19.31 -23.75 30.70
CA TYR A 101 20.34 -22.85 30.18
C TYR A 101 19.87 -22.14 28.90
N GLY A 102 19.21 -22.86 28.01
CA GLY A 102 18.73 -22.34 26.73
C GLY A 102 17.66 -21.25 26.87
N LYS A 103 16.86 -21.25 27.96
CA LYS A 103 15.78 -20.29 28.20
C LYS A 103 16.23 -18.83 28.10
N GLN A 104 17.48 -18.52 28.49
CA GLN A 104 18.03 -17.15 28.40
C GLN A 104 18.07 -16.59 26.98
N PHE A 105 18.03 -17.46 25.95
CA PHE A 105 18.06 -17.07 24.55
C PHE A 105 16.65 -16.85 23.96
N ILE A 106 15.59 -17.22 24.66
CA ILE A 106 14.21 -16.97 24.21
C ILE A 106 13.98 -15.47 24.13
N GLY A 107 13.44 -14.99 23.00
CA GLY A 107 13.23 -13.58 22.75
C GLY A 107 14.49 -12.80 22.32
N LYS A 108 15.66 -13.44 22.29
CA LYS A 108 16.90 -12.82 21.83
C LYS A 108 17.00 -12.84 20.31
N LYS A 109 17.63 -11.80 19.76
CA LYS A 109 17.91 -11.68 18.32
C LYS A 109 19.05 -12.64 17.96
N TYR A 110 18.84 -13.44 16.94
CA TYR A 110 19.77 -14.41 16.38
C TYR A 110 19.95 -14.12 14.89
N THR A 111 21.19 -13.89 14.47
CA THR A 111 21.53 -13.58 13.09
C THR A 111 22.25 -14.76 12.46
N TYR A 112 21.80 -15.16 11.28
CA TYR A 112 22.45 -16.19 10.47
C TYR A 112 22.51 -15.77 9.02
N ARG A 113 23.49 -16.28 8.29
CA ARG A 113 23.68 -16.03 6.86
C ARG A 113 23.74 -17.32 6.06
N PHE A 114 23.49 -17.21 4.78
CA PHE A 114 23.60 -18.31 3.82
C PHE A 114 23.74 -17.77 2.39
N THR A 115 24.46 -18.54 1.56
CA THR A 115 24.50 -18.42 0.09
C THR A 115 23.63 -19.48 -0.56
N ASP A 116 23.46 -20.62 0.15
CA ASP A 116 22.54 -21.70 -0.18
C ASP A 116 21.65 -22.01 1.02
N LYS A 117 20.34 -22.18 0.76
CA LYS A 117 19.34 -22.46 1.81
C LYS A 117 19.69 -23.70 2.65
N LYS A 118 20.49 -24.62 2.11
CA LYS A 118 20.93 -25.83 2.81
C LYS A 118 22.06 -25.57 3.81
N GLN A 119 22.83 -24.50 3.64
CA GLN A 119 24.02 -24.22 4.46
C GLN A 119 23.89 -22.89 5.19
N ARG A 120 23.32 -22.93 6.38
CA ARG A 120 23.16 -21.75 7.24
C ARG A 120 24.32 -21.63 8.20
N THR A 121 24.93 -20.47 8.22
CA THR A 121 26.06 -20.14 9.09
C THR A 121 25.63 -19.15 10.16
N PHE A 122 25.88 -19.48 11.42
CA PHE A 122 25.69 -18.56 12.54
C PHE A 122 26.58 -17.32 12.37
N GLU A 123 26.05 -16.17 12.64
CA GLU A 123 26.78 -14.89 12.61
C GLU A 123 26.85 -14.26 13.99
N SER A 124 25.73 -14.03 14.63
CA SER A 124 25.68 -13.42 15.97
C SER A 124 24.40 -13.79 16.75
N ILE A 125 24.46 -13.58 18.07
CA ILE A 125 23.31 -13.63 18.95
C ILE A 125 23.43 -12.50 19.99
N ASP A 126 22.32 -11.85 20.28
CA ASP A 126 22.25 -10.76 21.26
C ASP A 126 22.14 -11.31 22.70
N ALA A 127 23.12 -12.15 23.07
CA ALA A 127 23.26 -12.73 24.40
C ALA A 127 24.67 -13.28 24.61
N GLU A 128 25.15 -13.26 25.83
CA GLU A 128 26.38 -13.97 26.22
C GLU A 128 26.13 -15.46 26.35
N TYR A 129 27.13 -16.28 26.02
CA TYR A 129 27.08 -17.72 26.18
C TYR A 129 28.45 -18.32 26.48
N VAL A 130 28.44 -19.43 27.20
CA VAL A 130 29.67 -20.15 27.51
C VAL A 130 30.23 -20.93 26.30
N ASN A 131 31.54 -21.07 26.19
CA ASN A 131 32.20 -21.73 25.06
C ASN A 131 31.65 -23.15 24.77
N HIS A 132 31.30 -23.87 25.80
CA HIS A 132 30.73 -25.22 25.71
C HIS A 132 29.35 -25.25 25.00
N ALA A 133 28.61 -24.12 24.98
CA ALA A 133 27.35 -23.99 24.28
C ALA A 133 27.50 -23.59 22.80
N GLN A 134 28.70 -23.24 22.32
CA GLN A 134 28.93 -22.71 20.98
C GLN A 134 28.38 -23.59 19.86
N LYS A 135 28.55 -24.94 19.97
CA LYS A 135 28.03 -25.88 18.98
C LYS A 135 26.52 -25.88 18.94
N MET A 136 25.86 -25.79 20.09
CA MET A 136 24.39 -25.71 20.19
C MET A 136 23.89 -24.37 19.64
N ILE A 137 24.54 -23.24 20.00
CA ILE A 137 24.20 -21.93 19.46
C ILE A 137 24.28 -21.93 17.93
N ARG A 138 25.35 -22.48 17.34
CA ARG A 138 25.47 -22.58 15.87
C ARG A 138 24.37 -23.45 15.25
N SER A 139 23.93 -24.49 15.95
CA SER A 139 22.88 -25.40 15.48
C SER A 139 21.50 -24.76 15.48
N LEU A 140 21.26 -23.69 16.24
CA LEU A 140 19.98 -22.98 16.24
C LEU A 140 19.55 -22.53 14.83
N ALA A 141 20.50 -22.14 13.98
CA ALA A 141 20.21 -21.76 12.60
C ALA A 141 19.38 -22.80 11.83
N THR A 142 19.57 -24.10 12.13
CA THR A 142 18.87 -25.21 11.45
C THR A 142 17.42 -25.37 11.92
N THR A 143 17.07 -24.84 13.10
CA THR A 143 15.73 -24.94 13.68
C THR A 143 14.79 -23.82 13.24
N ILE A 144 15.32 -22.75 12.67
CA ILE A 144 14.56 -21.58 12.24
C ILE A 144 13.94 -21.89 10.87
N GLU A 145 12.63 -21.74 10.76
CA GLU A 145 11.96 -21.84 9.47
C GLU A 145 12.26 -20.62 8.62
N PHE A 146 12.43 -20.82 7.31
CA PHE A 146 12.60 -19.69 6.39
C PHE A 146 11.33 -18.86 6.31
N PRO A 147 11.47 -17.53 6.19
CA PRO A 147 10.36 -16.71 5.75
C PRO A 147 9.73 -17.28 4.46
N PHE A 148 8.40 -17.33 4.44
CA PHE A 148 7.65 -17.90 3.30
C PHE A 148 7.83 -19.42 3.06
N ALA A 149 8.29 -20.20 4.03
CA ALA A 149 8.35 -21.66 3.89
C ALA A 149 6.97 -22.22 3.45
N GLY A 150 6.98 -23.06 2.41
CA GLY A 150 5.77 -23.66 1.84
C GLY A 150 4.89 -22.72 1.01
N LYS A 151 5.30 -21.47 0.76
CA LYS A 151 4.62 -20.56 -0.15
C LYS A 151 5.06 -20.79 -1.60
N LEU A 152 4.22 -20.29 -2.52
CA LEU A 152 4.46 -20.28 -3.97
C LEU A 152 4.73 -18.86 -4.41
N PHE A 153 5.69 -18.68 -5.31
CA PHE A 153 6.00 -17.38 -5.87
C PHE A 153 5.22 -17.14 -7.16
N CYS A 154 4.58 -15.97 -7.25
CA CYS A 154 3.83 -15.57 -8.43
C CYS A 154 4.23 -14.17 -8.86
N LYS A 155 4.87 -14.05 -10.03
CA LYS A 155 5.40 -12.78 -10.56
C LYS A 155 4.58 -12.30 -11.75
N ILE A 156 4.38 -10.98 -11.85
CA ILE A 156 4.01 -10.27 -13.07
C ILE A 156 5.14 -9.28 -13.37
N SER A 157 5.72 -9.39 -14.56
CA SER A 157 6.84 -8.54 -14.99
C SER A 157 6.37 -7.16 -15.45
N ALA A 158 7.27 -6.17 -15.46
CA ALA A 158 6.99 -4.83 -15.98
C ALA A 158 6.63 -4.86 -17.47
N GLU A 159 7.40 -5.62 -18.26
CA GLU A 159 7.06 -5.92 -19.64
C GLU A 159 6.12 -7.11 -19.70
N ARG A 160 4.88 -6.87 -20.16
CA ARG A 160 3.82 -7.87 -20.21
C ARG A 160 2.81 -7.55 -21.31
N ASP A 161 2.30 -8.59 -21.92
CA ASP A 161 1.18 -8.50 -22.86
C ASP A 161 0.36 -9.81 -22.87
N ILE A 162 -0.88 -9.74 -23.33
CA ILE A 162 -1.70 -10.89 -23.68
C ILE A 162 -1.94 -10.80 -25.17
N THR A 163 -1.40 -11.75 -25.90
CA THR A 163 -1.40 -11.78 -27.35
C THR A 163 -2.17 -13.02 -27.86
N PRO A 164 -2.58 -13.05 -29.14
CA PRO A 164 -3.07 -14.27 -29.77
C PRO A 164 -2.01 -15.38 -29.72
N GLU A 165 -2.43 -16.60 -29.39
CA GLU A 165 -1.55 -17.75 -29.17
C GLU A 165 -1.97 -18.97 -29.99
N GLN A 166 -1.01 -19.76 -30.46
CA GLN A 166 -1.29 -21.07 -31.02
C GLN A 166 -1.76 -22.03 -29.91
N SER A 167 -2.50 -23.08 -30.30
CA SER A 167 -2.99 -24.09 -29.38
C SER A 167 -1.83 -24.73 -28.60
N SER A 168 -1.97 -24.81 -27.28
CA SER A 168 -1.07 -25.53 -26.40
C SER A 168 -1.85 -26.42 -25.46
N SER A 169 -1.30 -27.59 -25.14
CA SER A 169 -1.88 -28.47 -24.13
C SER A 169 -1.55 -28.04 -22.70
N GLU A 170 -0.56 -27.16 -22.52
CA GLU A 170 -0.13 -26.68 -21.21
C GLU A 170 -1.05 -25.61 -20.66
N LEU A 171 -1.46 -25.77 -19.42
CA LEU A 171 -2.25 -24.82 -18.64
C LEU A 171 -1.31 -24.00 -17.76
N ASN A 172 -0.46 -23.20 -18.40
CA ASN A 172 0.50 -22.37 -17.69
C ASN A 172 0.57 -20.99 -18.34
N PHE A 173 0.64 -19.95 -17.52
CA PHE A 173 0.88 -18.59 -18.00
C PHE A 173 2.05 -17.97 -17.23
N LEU A 174 2.95 -17.35 -18.01
CA LEU A 174 4.20 -16.79 -17.55
C LEU A 174 4.01 -15.38 -16.96
N SER A 175 5.06 -14.88 -16.31
CA SER A 175 5.07 -13.56 -15.69
C SER A 175 4.84 -12.39 -16.67
N ASN A 176 5.15 -12.58 -17.95
CA ASN A 176 4.94 -11.62 -19.03
C ASN A 176 3.58 -11.74 -19.73
N GLY A 177 2.76 -12.70 -19.34
CA GLY A 177 1.42 -12.91 -19.89
C GLY A 177 1.32 -14.00 -20.97
N ILE A 178 2.42 -14.55 -21.47
CA ILE A 178 2.43 -15.68 -22.42
C ILE A 178 1.73 -16.88 -21.79
N GLY A 179 0.89 -17.58 -22.55
CA GLY A 179 0.07 -18.71 -22.12
C GLY A 179 -1.32 -18.30 -21.58
N SER A 180 -1.57 -17.00 -21.37
CA SER A 180 -2.83 -16.50 -20.81
C SER A 180 -4.03 -16.77 -21.73
N THR A 181 -3.87 -16.56 -23.04
CA THR A 181 -4.93 -16.82 -24.03
C THR A 181 -5.27 -18.30 -24.08
N ASN A 182 -4.26 -19.16 -24.13
CA ASN A 182 -4.44 -20.62 -24.08
C ASN A 182 -5.10 -21.09 -22.79
N ALA A 183 -4.73 -20.53 -21.65
CA ALA A 183 -5.34 -20.89 -20.37
C ALA A 183 -6.84 -20.58 -20.36
N ILE A 184 -7.22 -19.38 -20.80
CA ILE A 184 -8.64 -18.99 -20.91
C ILE A 184 -9.37 -19.88 -21.93
N GLN A 185 -8.76 -20.12 -23.10
CA GLN A 185 -9.32 -20.99 -24.13
C GLN A 185 -9.60 -22.40 -23.60
N GLN A 186 -8.66 -23.01 -22.92
CA GLN A 186 -8.85 -24.35 -22.37
C GLN A 186 -9.94 -24.39 -21.29
N ILE A 187 -10.03 -23.37 -20.42
CA ILE A 187 -11.06 -23.32 -19.38
C ILE A 187 -12.46 -23.15 -19.99
N LEU A 188 -12.58 -22.33 -21.04
CA LEU A 188 -13.88 -22.10 -21.69
C LEU A 188 -14.35 -23.29 -22.54
N ASN A 189 -13.43 -24.03 -23.17
CA ASN A 189 -13.80 -24.97 -24.25
C ASN A 189 -13.59 -26.47 -23.89
N LYS A 190 -12.89 -26.79 -22.78
CA LYS A 190 -12.74 -28.17 -22.33
C LYS A 190 -13.85 -28.55 -21.36
N THR A 191 -14.46 -29.70 -21.58
CA THR A 191 -15.60 -30.23 -20.79
C THR A 191 -15.22 -30.61 -19.36
N ASP A 192 -13.93 -30.88 -19.10
CA ASP A 192 -13.38 -31.20 -17.78
C ASP A 192 -13.03 -29.94 -16.94
N LYS A 193 -13.27 -28.74 -17.48
CA LYS A 193 -12.97 -27.46 -16.82
C LYS A 193 -14.25 -26.70 -16.49
N ASP A 194 -14.19 -25.91 -15.44
CA ASP A 194 -15.30 -25.05 -14.98
C ASP A 194 -15.25 -23.71 -15.73
N SER A 195 -16.02 -23.58 -16.82
CA SER A 195 -16.10 -22.34 -17.61
C SER A 195 -16.63 -21.15 -16.81
N THR A 196 -17.41 -21.39 -15.74
CA THR A 196 -17.96 -20.31 -14.89
C THR A 196 -16.87 -19.49 -14.22
N LEU A 197 -15.67 -20.05 -14.07
CA LEU A 197 -14.49 -19.35 -13.56
C LEU A 197 -14.14 -18.13 -14.42
N ILE A 198 -14.30 -18.24 -15.75
CA ILE A 198 -14.05 -17.15 -16.70
C ILE A 198 -15.33 -16.35 -16.96
N GLU A 199 -16.42 -17.04 -17.35
CA GLU A 199 -17.67 -16.41 -17.80
C GLU A 199 -18.37 -15.60 -16.72
N SER A 200 -18.24 -16.00 -15.46
CA SER A 200 -18.91 -15.34 -14.35
C SER A 200 -17.92 -14.67 -13.41
N LYS A 201 -16.96 -15.41 -12.85
CA LYS A 201 -16.15 -14.92 -11.75
C LYS A 201 -15.10 -13.92 -12.22
N LEU A 202 -14.29 -14.27 -13.23
CA LEU A 202 -13.27 -13.40 -13.78
C LEU A 202 -13.91 -12.15 -14.40
N LEU A 203 -14.97 -12.31 -15.19
CA LEU A 203 -15.68 -11.22 -15.83
C LEU A 203 -16.28 -10.23 -14.81
N LYS A 204 -16.89 -10.75 -13.74
CA LYS A 204 -17.44 -9.91 -12.67
C LYS A 204 -16.36 -9.07 -11.99
N GLU A 205 -15.24 -9.68 -11.64
CA GLU A 205 -14.14 -8.98 -10.97
C GLU A 205 -13.45 -7.99 -11.94
N LEU A 206 -13.34 -8.32 -13.23
CA LEU A 206 -12.88 -7.41 -14.26
C LEU A 206 -13.77 -6.17 -14.32
N ASN A 207 -15.08 -6.36 -14.47
CA ASN A 207 -16.05 -5.26 -14.50
C ASN A 207 -16.02 -4.43 -13.21
N THR A 208 -15.77 -5.02 -12.06
CA THR A 208 -15.63 -4.29 -10.79
C THR A 208 -14.46 -3.29 -10.81
N ILE A 209 -13.37 -3.63 -11.52
CA ILE A 209 -12.19 -2.76 -11.61
C ILE A 209 -12.33 -1.72 -12.71
N ILE A 210 -12.84 -2.12 -13.89
CA ILE A 210 -12.87 -1.24 -15.06
C ILE A 210 -14.09 -0.30 -15.12
N ASN A 211 -15.16 -0.60 -14.38
CA ASN A 211 -16.30 0.31 -14.27
C ASN A 211 -15.88 1.62 -13.53
N PRO A 212 -16.32 2.83 -13.96
CA PRO A 212 -17.36 3.10 -14.97
C PRO A 212 -16.84 3.25 -16.41
N ASP A 213 -15.53 3.08 -16.67
CA ASP A 213 -14.94 3.41 -17.97
C ASP A 213 -15.50 2.53 -19.11
N ILE A 214 -15.70 1.21 -18.81
CA ILE A 214 -16.25 0.25 -19.77
C ILE A 214 -16.91 -0.90 -19.00
N TYR A 215 -17.87 -1.57 -19.64
CA TYR A 215 -18.53 -2.77 -19.14
C TYR A 215 -18.56 -3.86 -20.21
N PHE A 216 -18.18 -5.09 -19.85
CA PHE A 216 -18.24 -6.24 -20.71
C PHE A 216 -19.32 -7.23 -20.24
N SER A 217 -20.12 -7.71 -21.18
CA SER A 217 -21.16 -8.72 -20.95
C SER A 217 -20.60 -10.14 -21.04
N ARG A 218 -19.53 -10.35 -21.83
CA ARG A 218 -19.00 -11.69 -22.12
C ARG A 218 -17.52 -11.68 -22.48
N ILE A 219 -16.82 -12.78 -22.16
CA ILE A 219 -15.47 -13.11 -22.63
C ILE A 219 -15.60 -14.28 -23.60
N LEU A 220 -15.00 -14.16 -24.77
CA LEU A 220 -15.02 -15.16 -25.86
C LEU A 220 -13.59 -15.44 -26.31
N VAL A 221 -13.39 -16.63 -26.89
CA VAL A 221 -12.15 -17.01 -27.56
C VAL A 221 -12.46 -17.52 -28.92
N GLN A 222 -11.81 -16.97 -29.95
CA GLN A 222 -12.00 -17.37 -31.35
C GLN A 222 -10.63 -17.52 -32.02
N LEU A 223 -10.56 -18.34 -33.07
CA LEU A 223 -9.39 -18.42 -33.94
C LEU A 223 -9.36 -17.18 -34.85
N ASP A 224 -8.19 -16.60 -34.98
CA ASP A 224 -7.93 -15.54 -35.96
C ASP A 224 -7.60 -16.11 -37.34
N GLU A 225 -7.33 -15.25 -38.32
CA GLU A 225 -6.98 -15.63 -39.68
C GLU A 225 -5.62 -16.38 -39.80
N GLN A 226 -4.84 -16.43 -38.73
CA GLN A 226 -3.53 -17.10 -38.64
C GLN A 226 -3.59 -18.38 -37.80
N ASP A 227 -4.79 -18.92 -37.54
CA ASP A 227 -5.04 -20.09 -36.70
C ASP A 227 -4.50 -19.91 -35.25
N LYS A 228 -4.51 -18.68 -34.73
CA LYS A 228 -4.21 -18.40 -33.34
C LYS A 228 -5.47 -18.10 -32.56
N TRP A 229 -5.52 -18.56 -31.33
CA TRP A 229 -6.59 -18.20 -30.41
C TRP A 229 -6.45 -16.76 -29.98
N GLU A 230 -7.49 -15.96 -30.10
CA GLU A 230 -7.57 -14.59 -29.66
C GLU A 230 -8.76 -14.39 -28.72
N LEU A 231 -8.55 -13.56 -27.70
CA LEU A 231 -9.58 -13.18 -26.75
C LEU A 231 -10.42 -12.02 -27.30
N PHE A 232 -11.73 -12.14 -27.18
CA PHE A 232 -12.70 -11.11 -27.52
C PHE A 232 -13.56 -10.79 -26.32
N PHE A 233 -13.89 -9.53 -26.19
CA PHE A 233 -14.84 -9.03 -25.20
C PHE A 233 -16.06 -8.48 -25.90
N GLU A 234 -17.22 -8.81 -25.38
CA GLU A 234 -18.50 -8.30 -25.87
C GLU A 234 -18.98 -7.20 -24.92
N ASP A 235 -19.32 -6.04 -25.48
CA ASP A 235 -19.89 -4.93 -24.72
C ASP A 235 -21.40 -5.09 -24.47
N ALA A 236 -22.04 -4.12 -23.79
CA ALA A 236 -23.48 -4.12 -23.52
C ALA A 236 -24.34 -4.09 -24.81
N ASN A 237 -23.79 -3.63 -25.94
CA ASN A 237 -24.44 -3.57 -27.25
C ASN A 237 -24.13 -4.79 -28.12
N GLN A 238 -23.57 -5.86 -27.55
CA GLN A 238 -23.17 -7.08 -28.23
C GLN A 238 -22.07 -6.89 -29.31
N LYS A 239 -21.35 -5.77 -29.24
CA LYS A 239 -20.19 -5.53 -30.10
C LYS A 239 -18.97 -6.26 -29.56
N LYS A 240 -18.36 -7.09 -30.44
CA LYS A 240 -17.14 -7.83 -30.14
C LYS A 240 -15.90 -6.98 -30.40
N ILE A 241 -15.01 -6.91 -29.45
CA ILE A 241 -13.73 -6.21 -29.56
C ILE A 241 -12.61 -7.17 -29.17
N SER A 242 -11.62 -7.37 -30.07
CA SER A 242 -10.48 -8.22 -29.79
C SER A 242 -9.56 -7.57 -28.73
N LEU A 243 -9.02 -8.38 -27.81
CA LEU A 243 -8.11 -7.91 -26.78
C LEU A 243 -6.83 -7.27 -27.36
N SER A 244 -6.34 -7.77 -28.50
CA SER A 244 -5.17 -7.20 -29.20
C SER A 244 -5.38 -5.74 -29.61
N LYS A 245 -6.62 -5.33 -29.90
CA LYS A 245 -7.01 -3.95 -30.26
C LYS A 245 -7.38 -3.09 -29.06
N MET A 246 -7.42 -3.66 -27.85
CA MET A 246 -7.69 -2.91 -26.63
C MET A 246 -6.42 -2.27 -26.07
N GLY A 247 -6.61 -1.23 -25.26
CA GLY A 247 -5.51 -0.59 -24.53
C GLY A 247 -4.84 -1.56 -23.55
N SER A 248 -3.53 -1.42 -23.37
CA SER A 248 -2.70 -2.23 -22.46
C SER A 248 -3.19 -2.25 -21.00
N GLY A 249 -3.98 -1.25 -20.59
CA GLY A 249 -4.57 -1.19 -19.26
C GLY A 249 -5.51 -2.37 -18.97
N ILE A 250 -6.38 -2.72 -19.90
CA ILE A 250 -7.31 -3.86 -19.74
C ILE A 250 -6.53 -5.17 -19.69
N LYS A 251 -5.50 -5.32 -20.52
CA LYS A 251 -4.60 -6.48 -20.53
C LYS A 251 -3.90 -6.65 -19.18
N THR A 252 -3.41 -5.55 -18.60
CA THR A 252 -2.79 -5.56 -17.27
C THR A 252 -3.78 -6.00 -16.17
N VAL A 253 -4.99 -5.43 -16.15
CA VAL A 253 -6.02 -5.81 -15.18
C VAL A 253 -6.41 -7.29 -15.34
N LEU A 254 -6.59 -7.74 -16.58
CA LEU A 254 -6.90 -9.13 -16.87
C LEU A 254 -5.79 -10.07 -16.38
N LEU A 255 -4.51 -9.75 -16.65
CA LEU A 255 -3.37 -10.56 -16.20
C LEU A 255 -3.27 -10.62 -14.67
N VAL A 256 -3.52 -9.52 -13.98
CA VAL A 256 -3.59 -9.51 -12.51
C VAL A 256 -4.69 -10.45 -12.02
N LEU A 257 -5.89 -10.35 -12.58
CA LEU A 257 -7.02 -11.20 -12.18
C LEU A 257 -6.79 -12.68 -12.51
N LEU A 258 -6.15 -12.99 -13.63
CA LEU A 258 -5.75 -14.36 -13.96
C LEU A 258 -4.85 -14.96 -12.89
N ASN A 259 -3.86 -14.18 -12.41
CA ASN A 259 -2.95 -14.64 -11.36
C ASN A 259 -3.64 -14.73 -9.99
N LEU A 260 -4.56 -13.83 -9.67
CA LEU A 260 -5.24 -13.82 -8.37
C LEU A 260 -6.39 -14.83 -8.28
N ILE A 261 -7.11 -15.05 -9.36
CA ILE A 261 -8.37 -15.84 -9.36
C ILE A 261 -8.20 -17.19 -10.03
N VAL A 262 -7.62 -17.19 -11.25
CA VAL A 262 -7.59 -18.37 -12.11
C VAL A 262 -6.46 -19.30 -11.71
N ARG A 263 -5.23 -18.79 -11.54
CA ARG A 263 -4.08 -19.60 -11.15
C ARG A 263 -4.31 -20.44 -9.88
N PRO A 264 -4.80 -19.89 -8.76
CA PRO A 264 -5.03 -20.70 -7.55
C PRO A 264 -6.05 -21.83 -7.78
N ARG A 265 -7.02 -21.62 -8.66
CA ARG A 265 -8.03 -22.65 -9.01
C ARG A 265 -7.46 -23.76 -9.89
N ILE A 266 -6.67 -23.40 -10.90
CA ILE A 266 -6.01 -24.38 -11.79
C ILE A 266 -5.03 -25.23 -10.98
N GLU A 267 -4.24 -24.60 -10.12
CA GLU A 267 -3.21 -25.28 -9.30
C GLU A 267 -3.80 -25.96 -8.05
N ASN A 268 -5.10 -25.85 -7.84
CA ASN A 268 -5.81 -26.35 -6.64
C ASN A 268 -5.14 -25.92 -5.33
N LYS A 269 -4.80 -24.62 -5.24
CA LYS A 269 -4.13 -24.01 -4.10
C LYS A 269 -4.98 -22.88 -3.51
N ASN A 270 -4.81 -22.64 -2.20
CA ASN A 270 -5.39 -21.46 -1.57
C ASN A 270 -4.66 -20.19 -2.01
N PRO A 271 -5.36 -19.07 -2.22
CA PRO A 271 -4.72 -17.78 -2.48
C PRO A 271 -3.69 -17.36 -1.42
N SER A 272 -3.91 -17.74 -0.16
CA SER A 272 -2.95 -17.49 0.93
C SER A 272 -1.62 -18.25 0.79
N SER A 273 -1.56 -19.26 -0.09
CA SER A 273 -0.32 -19.98 -0.36
C SER A 273 0.64 -19.21 -1.25
N TYR A 274 0.20 -18.11 -1.86
CA TYR A 274 1.02 -17.34 -2.79
C TYR A 274 1.63 -16.11 -2.14
N VAL A 275 2.82 -15.76 -2.62
CA VAL A 275 3.45 -14.45 -2.50
C VAL A 275 3.47 -13.84 -3.89
N PHE A 276 2.76 -12.74 -4.06
CA PHE A 276 2.61 -12.06 -5.34
C PHE A 276 3.65 -10.94 -5.46
N ALA A 277 4.39 -10.92 -6.55
CA ALA A 277 5.36 -9.89 -6.89
C ALA A 277 5.00 -9.26 -8.23
N PHE A 278 4.47 -8.04 -8.21
CA PHE A 278 3.99 -7.36 -9.41
C PHE A 278 4.84 -6.11 -9.68
N GLU A 279 5.41 -6.05 -10.88
CA GLU A 279 6.28 -4.95 -11.27
C GLU A 279 5.52 -3.94 -12.11
N GLU A 280 5.56 -2.67 -11.66
CA GLU A 280 5.11 -1.48 -12.39
C GLU A 280 3.72 -1.64 -13.04
N LEU A 281 2.73 -2.11 -12.25
CA LEU A 281 1.37 -2.34 -12.77
C LEU A 281 0.73 -1.06 -13.34
N GLU A 282 1.18 0.10 -12.90
CA GLU A 282 0.71 1.40 -13.34
C GLU A 282 1.06 1.73 -14.79
N ASN A 283 2.01 1.03 -15.41
CA ASN A 283 2.42 1.31 -16.77
C ASN A 283 1.22 1.23 -17.73
N ASN A 284 0.99 2.34 -18.45
CA ASN A 284 -0.12 2.52 -19.38
C ASN A 284 -1.53 2.46 -18.75
N LEU A 285 -1.67 2.61 -17.43
CA LEU A 285 -2.95 2.74 -16.76
C LEU A 285 -3.30 4.21 -16.53
N HIS A 286 -4.55 4.58 -16.84
CA HIS A 286 -5.08 5.88 -16.42
C HIS A 286 -5.10 5.96 -14.88
N PRO A 287 -4.83 7.12 -14.26
CA PRO A 287 -4.82 7.32 -12.82
C PRO A 287 -6.00 6.71 -12.06
N SER A 288 -7.22 6.87 -12.57
CA SER A 288 -8.42 6.32 -11.97
C SER A 288 -8.42 4.78 -11.97
N LEU A 289 -7.95 4.14 -13.05
CA LEU A 289 -7.86 2.70 -13.15
C LEU A 289 -6.75 2.14 -12.24
N GLN A 290 -5.61 2.87 -12.11
CA GLN A 290 -4.58 2.54 -11.12
C GLN A 290 -5.18 2.44 -9.71
N ARG A 291 -5.91 3.47 -9.24
CA ARG A 291 -6.52 3.48 -7.91
C ARG A 291 -7.49 2.31 -7.71
N ARG A 292 -8.33 2.01 -8.71
CA ARG A 292 -9.28 0.89 -8.63
C ARG A 292 -8.55 -0.46 -8.54
N LEU A 293 -7.53 -0.67 -9.36
CA LEU A 293 -6.73 -1.89 -9.37
C LEU A 293 -6.00 -2.09 -8.03
N TYR A 294 -5.32 -1.07 -7.53
CA TYR A 294 -4.60 -1.17 -6.26
C TYR A 294 -5.53 -1.29 -5.05
N ASN A 295 -6.70 -0.65 -5.06
CA ASN A 295 -7.73 -0.88 -4.05
C ASN A 295 -8.26 -2.33 -4.09
N TYR A 296 -8.37 -2.91 -5.28
CA TYR A 296 -8.72 -4.32 -5.43
C TYR A 296 -7.65 -5.23 -4.81
N ILE A 297 -6.38 -5.01 -5.11
CA ILE A 297 -5.24 -5.74 -4.53
C ILE A 297 -5.24 -5.64 -3.00
N LYS A 298 -5.49 -4.45 -2.45
CA LYS A 298 -5.59 -4.20 -1.01
C LYS A 298 -6.69 -5.05 -0.36
N LYS A 299 -7.88 -5.01 -0.93
CA LYS A 299 -9.02 -5.83 -0.47
C LYS A 299 -8.72 -7.32 -0.59
N TYR A 300 -8.10 -7.74 -1.68
CA TYR A 300 -7.71 -9.13 -1.92
C TYR A 300 -6.68 -9.62 -0.89
N SER A 301 -5.63 -8.84 -0.63
CA SER A 301 -4.62 -9.13 0.40
C SER A 301 -5.26 -9.35 1.77
N LYS A 302 -6.13 -8.43 2.19
CA LYS A 302 -6.85 -8.53 3.47
C LYS A 302 -7.76 -9.76 3.54
N LYS A 303 -8.54 -10.01 2.48
CA LYS A 303 -9.51 -11.11 2.41
C LYS A 303 -8.84 -12.48 2.42
N HIS A 304 -7.72 -12.63 1.72
CA HIS A 304 -7.06 -13.92 1.50
C HIS A 304 -5.78 -14.11 2.31
N SER A 305 -5.38 -13.13 3.12
CA SER A 305 -4.13 -13.15 3.88
C SER A 305 -2.91 -13.42 2.98
N ALA A 306 -2.89 -12.81 1.79
CA ALA A 306 -1.84 -12.96 0.80
C ALA A 306 -0.82 -11.81 0.91
N TYR A 307 0.46 -12.13 0.66
CA TYR A 307 1.53 -11.13 0.61
C TYR A 307 1.71 -10.57 -0.79
N PHE A 308 1.95 -9.26 -0.85
CA PHE A 308 2.24 -8.54 -2.08
C PHE A 308 3.55 -7.78 -1.97
N PHE A 309 4.37 -7.88 -3.01
CA PHE A 309 5.53 -7.03 -3.26
C PHE A 309 5.26 -6.29 -4.57
N LEU A 310 5.17 -4.97 -4.51
CA LEU A 310 4.77 -4.12 -5.63
C LEU A 310 5.89 -3.12 -5.92
N THR A 311 6.48 -3.16 -7.12
CA THR A 311 7.36 -2.07 -7.54
C THR A 311 6.55 -0.99 -8.22
N THR A 312 6.84 0.26 -7.95
CA THR A 312 6.11 1.38 -8.53
C THR A 312 6.93 2.66 -8.61
N HIS A 313 6.60 3.47 -9.61
CA HIS A 313 7.03 4.86 -9.76
C HIS A 313 5.83 5.83 -9.61
N SER A 314 4.63 5.33 -9.37
CA SER A 314 3.40 6.13 -9.33
C SER A 314 3.15 6.71 -7.95
N ASN A 315 2.99 8.03 -7.88
CA ASN A 315 2.57 8.74 -6.66
C ASN A 315 1.20 8.32 -6.19
N ILE A 316 0.31 8.04 -7.14
CA ILE A 316 -1.05 7.57 -6.88
C ILE A 316 -1.02 6.28 -6.07
N VAL A 317 -0.09 5.38 -6.38
CA VAL A 317 0.10 4.13 -5.66
C VAL A 317 0.63 4.41 -4.25
N ILE A 318 1.66 5.25 -4.14
CA ILE A 318 2.26 5.62 -2.85
C ILE A 318 1.21 6.26 -1.93
N ASP A 319 0.44 7.22 -2.43
CA ASP A 319 -0.64 7.86 -1.67
C ASP A 319 -1.73 6.86 -1.24
N SER A 320 -2.07 5.93 -2.11
CA SER A 320 -3.11 4.93 -1.84
C SER A 320 -2.76 3.99 -0.68
N PHE A 321 -1.47 3.75 -0.44
CA PHE A 321 -0.98 2.81 0.58
C PHE A 321 -0.30 3.49 1.79
N GLY A 322 0.08 4.76 1.68
CA GLY A 322 0.86 5.47 2.70
C GLY A 322 0.19 5.59 4.07
N THR A 323 -1.14 5.43 4.14
CA THR A 323 -1.93 5.48 5.38
C THR A 323 -2.40 4.10 5.86
N ASP A 324 -2.11 3.01 5.13
CA ASP A 324 -2.58 1.68 5.48
C ASP A 324 -1.60 0.97 6.42
N SER A 325 -2.05 0.62 7.62
CA SER A 325 -1.24 -0.11 8.61
C SER A 325 -0.76 -1.49 8.16
N ASN A 326 -1.38 -2.08 7.12
CA ASN A 326 -0.98 -3.35 6.53
C ASN A 326 0.01 -3.20 5.38
N SER A 327 0.44 -1.99 5.07
CA SER A 327 1.41 -1.69 4.03
C SER A 327 2.64 -0.99 4.57
N GLN A 328 3.74 -1.13 3.87
CA GLN A 328 4.98 -0.39 4.10
C GLN A 328 5.58 0.08 2.79
N LEU A 329 6.37 1.13 2.89
CA LEU A 329 7.09 1.72 1.79
C LEU A 329 8.58 1.46 1.95
N ILE A 330 9.22 0.86 0.95
CA ILE A 330 10.66 0.59 0.92
C ILE A 330 11.26 1.46 -0.18
N HIS A 331 12.05 2.43 0.20
CA HIS A 331 12.79 3.29 -0.73
C HIS A 331 14.14 2.66 -1.07
N VAL A 332 14.37 2.44 -2.36
CA VAL A 332 15.64 1.94 -2.90
C VAL A 332 16.34 3.08 -3.63
N SER A 333 17.46 3.51 -3.11
CA SER A 333 18.29 4.55 -3.68
C SER A 333 19.62 3.99 -4.20
N ASN A 334 20.16 4.60 -5.25
CA ASN A 334 21.46 4.28 -5.81
C ASN A 334 22.30 5.56 -5.88
N ASP A 335 23.51 5.54 -5.35
CA ASP A 335 24.44 6.68 -5.32
C ASP A 335 25.36 6.76 -6.56
N GLY A 336 25.17 5.85 -7.52
CA GLY A 336 25.99 5.72 -8.73
C GLY A 336 26.91 4.50 -8.70
N ASP A 337 27.28 4.01 -7.53
CA ASP A 337 28.06 2.79 -7.33
C ASP A 337 27.25 1.69 -6.67
N LYS A 338 26.63 1.96 -5.54
CA LYS A 338 25.89 0.98 -4.74
C LYS A 338 24.45 1.42 -4.47
N SER A 339 23.61 0.43 -4.23
CA SER A 339 22.22 0.64 -3.83
C SER A 339 22.03 0.33 -2.36
N THR A 340 21.11 1.07 -1.74
CA THR A 340 20.63 0.81 -0.38
C THR A 340 19.11 0.77 -0.35
N SER A 341 18.52 0.10 0.63
CA SER A 341 17.08 0.08 0.84
C SER A 341 16.75 0.51 2.26
N LYS A 342 15.73 1.35 2.42
CA LYS A 342 15.28 1.85 3.71
C LYS A 342 13.76 1.80 3.80
N THR A 343 13.24 1.29 4.94
CA THR A 343 11.81 1.39 5.22
C THR A 343 11.45 2.82 5.61
N VAL A 344 10.48 3.40 4.91
CA VAL A 344 10.02 4.77 5.14
C VAL A 344 8.92 4.74 6.19
N LEU A 345 9.21 5.31 7.36
CA LEU A 345 8.31 5.29 8.52
C LEU A 345 7.49 6.58 8.68
N THR A 346 7.85 7.66 8.00
CA THR A 346 7.20 8.98 8.19
C THR A 346 7.18 9.81 6.91
N TYR A 347 6.19 10.72 6.86
CA TYR A 347 6.00 11.69 5.77
C TYR A 347 7.24 12.59 5.50
N ASN A 348 8.11 12.80 6.47
CA ASN A 348 9.35 13.58 6.30
C ASN A 348 10.40 12.91 5.40
N GLY A 349 10.38 11.58 5.28
CA GLY A 349 11.15 10.85 4.27
C GLY A 349 10.62 11.01 2.84
N THR A 350 9.39 11.54 2.71
CA THR A 350 8.67 11.65 1.45
C THR A 350 9.26 12.72 0.52
N LYS A 351 9.95 13.75 1.04
CA LYS A 351 10.49 14.84 0.20
C LYS A 351 11.62 14.37 -0.71
N GLU A 352 12.50 13.50 -0.23
CA GLU A 352 13.54 12.86 -1.05
C GLU A 352 12.91 11.91 -2.06
N ILE A 353 11.88 11.17 -1.65
CA ILE A 353 11.11 10.27 -2.49
C ILE A 353 10.39 11.02 -3.61
N LEU A 354 9.73 12.13 -3.31
CA LEU A 354 9.03 12.97 -4.28
C LEU A 354 10.00 13.54 -5.32
N ASN A 355 11.19 13.96 -4.90
CA ASN A 355 12.24 14.43 -5.79
C ASN A 355 12.81 13.29 -6.68
N ASP A 356 12.96 12.09 -6.12
CA ASP A 356 13.43 10.91 -6.84
C ASP A 356 12.42 10.39 -7.86
N LEU A 357 11.12 10.55 -7.58
CA LEU A 357 10.03 10.20 -8.49
C LEU A 357 9.78 11.26 -9.58
N GLY A 358 10.45 12.40 -9.51
CA GLY A 358 10.36 13.45 -10.53
C GLY A 358 9.00 14.13 -10.63
N LEU A 359 8.27 14.23 -9.50
CA LEU A 359 6.94 14.85 -9.44
C LEU A 359 6.96 16.29 -9.92
N LYS A 360 6.13 16.57 -10.93
CA LYS A 360 5.88 17.90 -11.46
C LYS A 360 4.45 18.34 -11.18
N ALA A 361 4.23 19.65 -11.18
CA ALA A 361 2.90 20.25 -11.05
C ALA A 361 1.87 19.74 -12.10
N SER A 362 2.34 19.12 -13.19
CA SER A 362 1.48 18.50 -14.21
C SER A 362 0.62 17.35 -13.69
N ASP A 363 1.08 16.64 -12.64
CA ASP A 363 0.32 15.51 -12.09
C ASP A 363 -0.92 15.97 -11.33
N ILE A 364 -0.91 17.24 -10.86
CA ILE A 364 -2.04 17.93 -10.21
C ILE A 364 -3.11 18.33 -11.24
N LEU A 365 -2.72 18.52 -12.50
CA LEU A 365 -3.61 19.00 -13.58
C LEU A 365 -4.55 17.90 -14.13
N GLN A 366 -4.38 16.65 -13.76
CA GLN A 366 -5.15 15.52 -14.30
C GLN A 366 -6.46 15.24 -13.54
N SER A 367 -6.73 15.92 -12.42
CA SER A 367 -7.98 15.74 -11.67
C SER A 367 -9.08 16.67 -12.19
N ASN A 368 -10.35 16.19 -12.17
CA ASN A 368 -11.50 16.97 -12.62
C ASN A 368 -11.78 18.18 -11.71
N GLY A 369 -11.37 18.12 -10.44
CA GLY A 369 -11.42 19.23 -9.49
C GLY A 369 -10.55 18.98 -8.26
N ILE A 370 -10.14 20.06 -7.60
CA ILE A 370 -9.24 20.03 -6.44
C ILE A 370 -9.93 20.61 -5.22
N ILE A 371 -9.95 19.85 -4.13
CA ILE A 371 -10.35 20.32 -2.79
C ILE A 371 -9.07 20.63 -2.01
N TRP A 372 -8.89 21.89 -1.64
CA TRP A 372 -7.76 22.34 -0.86
C TRP A 372 -8.08 22.32 0.62
N VAL A 373 -7.27 21.63 1.42
CA VAL A 373 -7.42 21.51 2.88
C VAL A 373 -6.11 21.84 3.59
N GLU A 374 -6.12 22.00 4.91
CA GLU A 374 -4.92 22.36 5.66
C GLU A 374 -3.91 21.21 5.69
N GLY A 375 -4.37 19.99 5.95
CA GLY A 375 -3.47 18.85 6.12
C GLY A 375 -4.08 17.47 5.88
N PRO A 376 -3.27 16.42 6.11
CA PRO A 376 -3.68 15.03 5.86
C PRO A 376 -4.84 14.53 6.74
N SER A 377 -5.00 15.08 7.95
CA SER A 377 -6.12 14.74 8.84
C SER A 377 -7.46 15.11 8.22
N ASP A 378 -7.54 16.30 7.63
CA ASP A 378 -8.74 16.82 7.00
C ASP A 378 -9.17 15.93 5.83
N ARG A 379 -8.21 15.47 5.04
CA ARG A 379 -8.45 14.53 3.93
C ARG A 379 -9.14 13.26 4.42
N ASN A 380 -8.70 12.69 5.56
CA ASN A 380 -9.29 11.47 6.10
C ASN A 380 -10.77 11.68 6.45
N PHE A 381 -11.11 12.78 7.10
CA PHE A 381 -12.49 13.10 7.47
C PHE A 381 -13.35 13.44 6.25
N ILE A 382 -12.88 14.32 5.37
CA ILE A 382 -13.63 14.74 4.17
C ILE A 382 -13.92 13.52 3.28
N ASN A 383 -12.95 12.66 3.03
CA ASN A 383 -13.16 11.45 2.24
C ASN A 383 -14.19 10.52 2.89
N LYS A 384 -14.11 10.34 4.20
CA LYS A 384 -15.05 9.48 4.92
C LYS A 384 -16.47 10.03 4.88
N TRP A 385 -16.65 11.31 5.07
CA TRP A 385 -17.95 11.95 5.02
C TRP A 385 -18.55 11.91 3.61
N ILE A 386 -17.75 12.17 2.56
CA ILE A 386 -18.20 12.04 1.17
C ILE A 386 -18.59 10.59 0.86
N GLU A 387 -17.79 9.60 1.30
CA GLU A 387 -18.10 8.17 1.12
C GLU A 387 -19.46 7.79 1.70
N ILE A 388 -19.82 8.34 2.87
CA ILE A 388 -21.08 8.04 3.55
C ILE A 388 -22.29 8.63 2.81
N LEU A 389 -22.17 9.89 2.32
CA LEU A 389 -23.28 10.60 1.67
C LEU A 389 -23.40 10.27 0.18
N SER A 390 -22.30 10.00 -0.48
CA SER A 390 -22.24 9.74 -1.93
C SER A 390 -21.17 8.69 -2.24
N PRO A 391 -21.45 7.40 -2.05
CA PRO A 391 -20.49 6.29 -2.23
C PRO A 391 -19.91 6.19 -3.66
N ASP A 392 -20.61 6.77 -4.63
CA ASP A 392 -20.19 6.80 -6.04
C ASP A 392 -19.03 7.76 -6.30
N LEU A 393 -18.91 8.82 -5.49
CA LEU A 393 -17.83 9.78 -5.60
C LEU A 393 -16.56 9.24 -4.94
N LYS A 394 -15.46 9.27 -5.67
CA LYS A 394 -14.19 8.72 -5.21
C LYS A 394 -13.06 9.69 -5.45
N GLU A 395 -12.22 9.88 -4.44
CA GLU A 395 -10.98 10.62 -4.58
C GLU A 395 -10.09 10.00 -5.65
N GLY A 396 -9.52 10.87 -6.49
CA GLY A 396 -8.67 10.49 -7.59
C GLY A 396 -9.39 10.02 -8.84
N LEU A 397 -10.70 9.98 -8.81
CA LEU A 397 -11.56 9.76 -9.98
C LEU A 397 -12.38 11.02 -10.25
N HIS A 398 -13.11 11.51 -9.25
CA HIS A 398 -14.04 12.61 -9.38
C HIS A 398 -13.48 13.93 -8.81
N TYR A 399 -12.57 13.84 -7.83
CA TYR A 399 -11.89 14.97 -7.20
C TYR A 399 -10.54 14.51 -6.64
N THR A 400 -9.67 15.46 -6.31
CA THR A 400 -8.41 15.23 -5.58
C THR A 400 -8.34 16.18 -4.41
N ILE A 401 -7.83 15.72 -3.26
CA ILE A 401 -7.60 16.58 -2.09
C ILE A 401 -6.12 16.93 -2.01
N MET A 402 -5.85 18.25 -1.93
CA MET A 402 -4.51 18.83 -1.84
C MET A 402 -4.33 19.61 -0.55
N PHE A 403 -3.10 19.67 -0.05
CA PHE A 403 -2.77 20.33 1.20
C PHE A 403 -2.10 21.68 0.92
N TYR A 404 -2.57 22.75 1.60
CA TYR A 404 -1.90 24.03 1.52
C TYR A 404 -0.94 24.27 2.72
N GLY A 405 -1.10 23.56 3.86
CA GLY A 405 -0.31 23.75 5.08
C GLY A 405 -0.48 25.18 5.68
N GLY A 406 -0.73 25.30 6.97
CA GLY A 406 -1.17 26.55 7.58
C GLY A 406 -0.32 27.78 7.29
N ARG A 407 1.00 27.64 7.06
CA ARG A 407 1.91 28.75 6.70
C ARG A 407 1.85 29.16 5.21
N LEU A 408 1.39 28.29 4.33
CA LEU A 408 1.31 28.56 2.89
C LEU A 408 0.02 29.28 2.49
N LEU A 409 -1.00 29.29 3.33
CA LEU A 409 -2.29 29.92 3.04
C LEU A 409 -2.16 31.41 2.68
N SER A 410 -1.21 32.12 3.32
CA SER A 410 -0.96 33.54 3.02
C SER A 410 -0.37 33.78 1.62
N ASN A 411 0.29 32.76 1.04
CA ASN A 411 0.96 32.82 -0.25
C ASN A 411 0.10 32.29 -1.41
N LEU A 412 -1.10 31.80 -1.11
CA LEU A 412 -2.03 31.32 -2.13
C LEU A 412 -2.95 32.45 -2.62
N SER A 413 -3.24 32.47 -3.91
CA SER A 413 -4.26 33.36 -4.51
C SER A 413 -5.08 32.61 -5.55
N PHE A 414 -6.34 32.98 -5.65
CA PHE A 414 -7.29 32.50 -6.66
C PHE A 414 -7.55 33.55 -7.74
N ASP A 415 -6.93 34.75 -7.64
CA ASP A 415 -7.09 35.84 -8.61
C ASP A 415 -6.04 35.73 -9.73
N PHE A 416 -6.47 35.94 -10.99
CA PHE A 416 -5.61 35.92 -12.17
C PHE A 416 -4.83 37.24 -12.37
N GLU A 417 -5.24 38.33 -11.76
CA GLU A 417 -4.65 39.66 -11.98
C GLU A 417 -3.49 40.01 -11.04
N TRP A 418 -3.34 39.30 -9.92
CA TRP A 418 -2.30 39.55 -8.92
C TRP A 418 -0.98 38.84 -9.22
N LEU A 419 -0.25 39.29 -10.26
CA LEU A 419 1.12 38.88 -10.59
C LEU A 419 2.17 39.65 -9.76
N LYS A 420 2.06 39.71 -8.44
CA LYS A 420 3.17 40.11 -7.57
C LYS A 420 3.90 38.91 -7.06
N LYS A 421 5.19 38.92 -7.21
CA LYS A 421 6.28 37.93 -7.21
C LYS A 421 6.27 36.71 -6.25
N GLU A 422 5.27 36.50 -5.39
CA GLU A 422 5.31 35.45 -4.35
C GLU A 422 4.01 34.67 -4.14
N VAL A 423 3.01 34.80 -5.01
CA VAL A 423 1.71 34.17 -4.84
C VAL A 423 1.49 33.08 -5.89
N ILE A 424 1.09 31.87 -5.47
CA ILE A 424 0.78 30.75 -6.36
C ILE A 424 -0.69 30.84 -6.76
N PRO A 425 -1.03 31.11 -8.03
CA PRO A 425 -2.41 31.20 -8.48
C PRO A 425 -3.00 29.79 -8.64
N LEU A 426 -3.76 29.33 -7.65
CA LEU A 426 -4.31 27.96 -7.60
C LEU A 426 -5.29 27.68 -8.75
N LEU A 427 -6.06 28.67 -9.20
CA LEU A 427 -6.96 28.52 -10.35
C LEU A 427 -6.21 28.37 -11.70
N LYS A 428 -4.93 28.74 -11.77
CA LYS A 428 -4.09 28.39 -12.94
C LYS A 428 -3.71 26.92 -12.94
N ILE A 429 -3.70 26.27 -11.77
CA ILE A 429 -3.42 24.86 -11.62
C ILE A 429 -4.65 24.04 -12.04
N ASN A 430 -5.82 24.38 -11.51
CA ASN A 430 -7.09 23.76 -11.90
C ASN A 430 -8.23 24.78 -11.73
N ARG A 431 -9.09 24.92 -12.75
CA ARG A 431 -10.24 25.84 -12.74
C ARG A 431 -11.33 25.41 -11.74
N ASN A 432 -11.39 24.13 -11.44
CA ASN A 432 -12.32 23.53 -10.53
C ASN A 432 -11.66 23.38 -9.15
N ALA A 433 -11.77 24.40 -8.32
CA ALA A 433 -11.20 24.42 -6.98
C ALA A 433 -12.27 24.67 -5.91
N TYR A 434 -12.10 24.01 -4.77
CA TYR A 434 -12.86 24.24 -3.54
C TYR A 434 -11.88 24.35 -2.38
N VAL A 435 -12.11 25.20 -1.40
CA VAL A 435 -11.18 25.40 -0.29
C VAL A 435 -11.91 25.20 1.03
N ILE A 436 -11.32 24.41 1.92
CA ILE A 436 -11.79 24.22 3.29
C ILE A 436 -10.76 24.84 4.22
N ILE A 437 -11.19 25.72 5.10
CA ILE A 437 -10.31 26.51 5.96
C ILE A 437 -10.80 26.39 7.41
N ASP A 438 -9.91 26.04 8.31
CA ASP A 438 -10.19 26.07 9.74
C ASP A 438 -10.37 27.51 10.22
N ARG A 439 -11.33 27.74 11.10
CA ARG A 439 -11.60 29.08 11.64
C ARG A 439 -10.47 29.60 12.54
N ASP A 440 -9.84 28.70 13.30
CA ASP A 440 -8.81 28.99 14.32
C ASP A 440 -9.24 29.93 15.48
N GLY A 441 -10.44 30.43 15.46
CA GLY A 441 -10.97 31.34 16.47
C GLY A 441 -11.44 30.65 17.73
N LYS A 442 -11.15 31.23 18.89
CA LYS A 442 -11.66 30.74 20.20
C LYS A 442 -13.15 30.95 20.41
N THR A 443 -13.81 31.74 19.56
CA THR A 443 -15.27 31.96 19.58
C THR A 443 -15.77 32.27 18.19
N ILE A 444 -17.07 32.04 17.92
CA ILE A 444 -17.72 32.37 16.65
C ILE A 444 -17.63 33.90 16.35
N LYS A 445 -17.52 34.74 17.37
CA LYS A 445 -17.39 36.18 17.25
C LYS A 445 -15.96 36.64 16.92
N THR A 446 -14.97 35.75 16.98
CA THR A 446 -13.59 36.08 16.61
C THR A 446 -13.54 36.46 15.14
N LYS A 447 -13.06 37.66 14.80
CA LYS A 447 -12.89 38.10 13.41
C LYS A 447 -11.95 37.14 12.68
N LEU A 448 -12.36 36.77 11.47
CA LEU A 448 -11.47 36.01 10.57
C LEU A 448 -10.25 36.87 10.23
N ASN A 449 -9.09 36.22 10.08
CA ASN A 449 -7.92 36.96 9.64
C ASN A 449 -8.08 37.42 8.18
N GLU A 450 -7.34 38.47 7.81
CA GLU A 450 -7.45 39.12 6.50
C GLU A 450 -7.19 38.12 5.35
N THR A 451 -6.30 37.17 5.51
CA THR A 451 -6.00 36.12 4.52
C THR A 451 -7.20 35.24 4.23
N LYS A 452 -7.93 34.80 5.26
CA LYS A 452 -9.14 33.94 5.08
C LYS A 452 -10.26 34.67 4.40
N VAL A 453 -10.46 35.96 4.77
CA VAL A 453 -11.44 36.84 4.14
C VAL A 453 -11.08 37.08 2.66
N ARG A 454 -9.80 37.31 2.37
CA ARG A 454 -9.32 37.49 1.00
C ARG A 454 -9.59 36.26 0.13
N ILE A 455 -9.19 35.08 0.61
CA ILE A 455 -9.38 33.81 -0.13
C ILE A 455 -10.87 33.54 -0.39
N GLN A 456 -11.73 33.76 0.61
CA GLN A 456 -13.16 33.58 0.45
C GLN A 456 -13.74 34.52 -0.63
N LYS A 457 -13.25 35.76 -0.71
CA LYS A 457 -13.65 36.72 -1.77
C LYS A 457 -13.13 36.31 -3.15
N GLU A 458 -11.90 35.83 -3.24
CA GLU A 458 -11.27 35.46 -4.51
C GLU A 458 -11.91 34.21 -5.14
N ILE A 459 -12.26 33.20 -4.35
CA ILE A 459 -12.83 31.94 -4.87
C ILE A 459 -14.36 31.94 -4.92
N GLY A 460 -14.98 32.81 -4.13
CA GLY A 460 -16.43 32.89 -3.92
C GLY A 460 -16.90 32.09 -2.70
N GLU A 461 -17.96 32.62 -2.04
CA GLU A 461 -18.47 32.00 -0.79
C GLU A 461 -18.97 30.56 -0.97
N ASN A 462 -19.53 30.26 -2.14
CA ASN A 462 -20.03 28.92 -2.50
C ASN A 462 -18.92 27.88 -2.77
N ARG A 463 -17.67 28.33 -2.92
CA ARG A 463 -16.51 27.45 -3.14
C ARG A 463 -15.50 27.51 -1.98
N CYS A 464 -15.89 28.10 -0.87
CA CYS A 464 -15.06 28.22 0.32
C CYS A 464 -15.85 27.81 1.57
N TRP A 465 -15.41 26.77 2.24
CA TRP A 465 -15.97 26.33 3.51
C TRP A 465 -15.05 26.76 4.65
N ILE A 466 -15.45 27.76 5.41
CA ILE A 466 -14.79 28.12 6.68
C ILE A 466 -15.53 27.39 7.79
N THR A 467 -14.82 26.57 8.58
CA THR A 467 -15.42 25.76 9.64
C THR A 467 -16.19 26.63 10.66
N LYS A 468 -17.34 26.14 11.14
CA LYS A 468 -18.05 26.76 12.27
C LYS A 468 -17.36 26.47 13.60
N GLY A 469 -16.71 25.30 13.72
CA GLY A 469 -15.80 24.96 14.80
C GLY A 469 -14.45 25.64 14.64
N ARG A 470 -13.60 25.52 15.65
CA ARG A 470 -12.22 26.03 15.64
C ARG A 470 -11.36 25.33 14.59
N GLU A 471 -11.53 24.03 14.47
CA GLU A 471 -10.87 23.15 13.50
C GLU A 471 -11.86 22.10 12.98
N ILE A 472 -11.49 21.38 11.93
CA ILE A 472 -12.34 20.38 11.30
C ILE A 472 -12.72 19.24 12.25
N GLU A 473 -11.85 18.89 13.19
CA GLU A 473 -12.10 17.88 14.21
C GLU A 473 -13.27 18.21 15.13
N ASN A 474 -13.68 19.46 15.23
CA ASN A 474 -14.85 19.83 16.03
C ASN A 474 -16.19 19.37 15.43
N TYR A 475 -16.18 18.86 14.19
CA TYR A 475 -17.33 18.19 13.58
C TYR A 475 -17.45 16.71 13.96
N LEU A 476 -16.56 16.19 14.83
CA LEU A 476 -16.67 14.83 15.36
C LEU A 476 -17.61 14.82 16.56
N SER A 477 -18.53 13.86 16.61
CA SER A 477 -19.46 13.74 17.74
C SER A 477 -18.75 13.16 18.97
N ASP A 478 -19.22 13.56 20.15
CA ASP A 478 -18.77 13.04 21.45
C ASP A 478 -18.83 11.52 21.48
N LYS A 479 -19.90 10.95 20.90
CA LYS A 479 -20.12 9.50 20.79
C LYS A 479 -19.00 8.81 20.02
N ILE A 480 -18.59 9.35 18.87
CA ILE A 480 -17.50 8.78 18.05
C ILE A 480 -16.18 8.83 18.80
N LEU A 481 -15.86 9.97 19.41
CA LEU A 481 -14.64 10.14 20.18
C LEU A 481 -14.57 9.18 21.37
N LYS A 482 -15.69 8.99 22.07
CA LYS A 482 -15.79 8.01 23.15
C LYS A 482 -15.55 6.58 22.68
N ILE A 483 -16.16 6.18 21.55
CA ILE A 483 -15.98 4.85 20.96
C ILE A 483 -14.53 4.66 20.53
N TRP A 484 -13.94 5.62 19.83
CA TRP A 484 -12.55 5.57 19.40
C TRP A 484 -11.58 5.40 20.58
N LEU A 485 -11.71 6.24 21.62
CA LEU A 485 -10.88 6.15 22.83
C LEU A 485 -11.01 4.79 23.51
N LYS A 486 -12.20 4.26 23.60
CA LYS A 486 -12.46 2.94 24.19
C LYS A 486 -11.89 1.81 23.37
N GLU A 487 -12.17 1.76 22.06
CA GLU A 487 -11.83 0.61 21.22
C GLU A 487 -10.34 0.59 20.84
N LYS A 488 -9.77 1.73 20.48
CA LYS A 488 -8.37 1.80 20.03
C LYS A 488 -7.37 2.01 21.17
N HIS A 489 -7.75 2.80 22.18
CA HIS A 489 -6.81 3.20 23.26
C HIS A 489 -7.14 2.58 24.62
N LYS A 490 -8.26 1.85 24.75
CA LYS A 490 -8.74 1.23 26.01
C LYS A 490 -9.03 2.26 27.11
N ILE A 491 -9.36 3.49 26.73
CA ILE A 491 -9.68 4.61 27.61
C ILE A 491 -11.21 4.76 27.62
N ASN A 492 -11.84 4.60 28.79
CA ASN A 492 -13.29 4.73 28.96
C ASN A 492 -13.61 5.98 29.77
N ILE A 493 -13.84 7.09 29.07
CA ILE A 493 -14.17 8.40 29.65
C ILE A 493 -15.34 9.05 28.89
N GLU A 494 -16.01 9.99 29.55
CA GLU A 494 -16.90 10.92 28.87
C GLU A 494 -16.08 12.08 28.32
N ILE A 495 -16.26 12.41 27.05
CA ILE A 495 -15.59 13.52 26.38
C ILE A 495 -16.66 14.42 25.74
N ILE A 496 -16.44 15.73 25.86
CA ILE A 496 -17.24 16.76 25.17
C ILE A 496 -16.31 17.44 24.17
N ASN A 497 -16.66 17.36 22.91
CA ASN A 497 -15.93 18.01 21.83
C ASN A 497 -16.39 19.46 21.70
N ASP A 498 -15.87 20.35 22.55
CA ASP A 498 -16.19 21.77 22.48
C ASP A 498 -15.72 22.35 21.14
N LYS A 499 -16.65 22.96 20.42
CA LYS A 499 -16.43 23.54 19.08
C LYS A 499 -15.43 24.70 19.04
N ASN A 500 -15.11 25.31 20.17
CA ASN A 500 -14.18 26.44 20.28
C ASN A 500 -12.79 26.03 20.77
N THR A 501 -12.61 24.75 21.07
CA THR A 501 -11.39 24.19 21.68
C THR A 501 -10.79 23.15 20.73
N LYS A 502 -9.47 23.01 20.66
CA LYS A 502 -8.83 21.96 19.85
C LYS A 502 -9.17 20.59 20.40
N LEU A 503 -9.26 19.59 19.52
CA LEU A 503 -9.57 18.22 19.95
C LEU A 503 -8.58 17.70 21.01
N GLU A 504 -7.29 18.01 20.87
CA GLU A 504 -6.28 17.64 21.88
C GLU A 504 -6.60 18.23 23.26
N GLU A 505 -6.96 19.51 23.29
CA GLU A 505 -7.34 20.20 24.52
C GLU A 505 -8.62 19.61 25.12
N ASN A 506 -9.60 19.23 24.26
CA ASN A 506 -10.85 18.56 24.70
C ASN A 506 -10.55 17.20 25.34
N ILE A 507 -9.62 16.43 24.79
CA ILE A 507 -9.17 15.15 25.35
C ILE A 507 -8.48 15.36 26.70
N LEU A 508 -7.58 16.33 26.81
CA LEU A 508 -6.89 16.65 28.04
C LEU A 508 -7.83 17.20 29.13
N ASN A 509 -8.85 17.95 28.74
CA ASN A 509 -9.87 18.47 29.67
C ASN A 509 -10.77 17.33 30.22
N ALA A 510 -11.00 16.29 29.43
CA ALA A 510 -11.78 15.12 29.86
C ALA A 510 -11.01 14.29 30.91
N ASP A 511 -9.71 14.12 30.72
CA ASP A 511 -8.78 13.53 31.73
C ASP A 511 -7.34 13.96 31.46
N ASN A 512 -6.77 14.73 32.39
CA ASN A 512 -5.39 15.26 32.30
C ASN A 512 -4.30 14.16 32.42
N LYS A 513 -4.67 12.93 32.75
CA LYS A 513 -3.75 11.78 32.80
C LYS A 513 -3.60 11.09 31.45
N ILE A 514 -4.44 11.40 30.46
CA ILE A 514 -4.39 10.81 29.14
C ILE A 514 -3.15 11.34 28.40
N LYS A 515 -2.21 10.44 28.13
CA LYS A 515 -0.98 10.74 27.40
C LYS A 515 -1.12 10.42 25.90
N LEU A 516 -2.18 10.89 25.26
CA LEU A 516 -2.30 10.80 23.82
C LEU A 516 -1.40 11.87 23.17
N LYS A 517 -0.54 11.43 22.22
CA LYS A 517 0.30 12.34 21.43
C LYS A 517 -0.44 12.76 20.15
N TYR A 518 -1.70 13.21 20.31
CA TYR A 518 -2.58 13.51 19.19
C TYR A 518 -1.92 14.46 18.18
N ASN A 519 -1.36 15.58 18.60
CA ASN A 519 -0.71 16.55 17.72
C ASN A 519 0.45 15.98 16.91
N LEU A 520 1.22 15.02 17.46
CA LEU A 520 2.34 14.38 16.77
C LEU A 520 1.87 13.28 15.81
N SER A 521 0.66 12.77 16.00
CA SER A 521 0.12 11.62 15.26
C SER A 521 -1.27 11.90 14.67
N LYS A 522 -1.60 13.17 14.43
CA LYS A 522 -2.92 13.65 13.97
C LYS A 522 -3.44 12.84 12.77
N THR A 523 -2.57 12.52 11.81
CA THR A 523 -2.92 11.72 10.63
C THR A 523 -3.31 10.28 10.98
N ILE A 524 -2.61 9.66 11.94
CA ILE A 524 -2.91 8.29 12.38
C ILE A 524 -4.26 8.27 13.09
N TYR A 525 -4.44 9.16 14.06
CA TYR A 525 -5.68 9.20 14.84
C TYR A 525 -6.89 9.60 14.01
N SER A 526 -6.74 10.49 13.03
CA SER A 526 -7.84 10.83 12.13
C SER A 526 -8.27 9.63 11.27
N SER A 527 -7.33 8.78 10.85
CA SER A 527 -7.63 7.54 10.14
C SER A 527 -8.37 6.53 11.04
N GLU A 528 -7.95 6.40 12.31
CA GLU A 528 -8.62 5.54 13.28
C GLU A 528 -10.04 6.02 13.61
N ILE A 529 -10.21 7.33 13.85
CA ILE A 529 -11.51 7.94 14.15
C ILE A 529 -12.47 7.77 12.97
N ALA A 530 -11.97 7.92 11.73
CA ALA A 530 -12.77 7.78 10.53
C ALA A 530 -13.44 6.38 10.40
N GLU A 531 -12.86 5.33 10.99
CA GLU A 531 -13.47 3.99 10.99
C GLU A 531 -14.82 3.96 11.75
N PHE A 532 -15.03 4.85 12.70
CA PHE A 532 -16.22 4.89 13.56
C PHE A 532 -17.28 5.91 13.10
N ILE A 533 -16.98 6.72 12.07
CA ILE A 533 -17.92 7.71 11.52
C ILE A 533 -19.05 6.97 10.78
N ASP A 534 -20.29 7.29 11.15
CA ASP A 534 -21.51 6.77 10.54
C ASP A 534 -22.42 7.91 10.04
N LYS A 535 -23.50 7.58 9.33
CA LYS A 535 -24.44 8.57 8.79
C LYS A 535 -25.13 9.38 9.90
N GLY A 536 -25.40 8.78 11.05
CA GLY A 536 -26.05 9.44 12.18
C GLY A 536 -25.16 10.48 12.87
N SER A 537 -23.88 10.49 12.58
CA SER A 537 -22.90 11.42 13.16
C SER A 537 -22.69 12.70 12.35
N LEU A 538 -23.38 12.86 11.23
CA LEU A 538 -23.24 14.03 10.34
C LEU A 538 -24.09 15.23 10.75
N ASP A 539 -25.07 15.05 11.61
CA ASP A 539 -25.96 16.11 12.13
C ASP A 539 -25.25 16.95 13.22
N ILE A 540 -24.15 17.61 12.84
CA ILE A 540 -23.37 18.47 13.73
C ILE A 540 -23.10 19.79 13.05
N MET A 541 -23.51 20.90 13.69
CA MET A 541 -23.33 22.27 13.19
C MET A 541 -23.88 22.43 11.76
N ASP A 542 -23.01 22.67 10.78
CA ASP A 542 -23.36 22.78 9.36
C ASP A 542 -22.69 21.68 8.51
N LEU A 543 -22.23 20.60 9.10
CA LEU A 543 -21.46 19.57 8.42
C LEU A 543 -22.24 18.98 7.23
N GLU A 544 -23.43 18.45 7.48
CA GLU A 544 -24.20 17.77 6.44
C GLU A 544 -24.57 18.72 5.29
N SER A 545 -24.99 19.96 5.60
CA SER A 545 -25.33 20.95 4.56
C SER A 545 -24.11 21.30 3.71
N ARG A 546 -22.95 21.51 4.33
CA ARG A 546 -21.69 21.83 3.61
C ARG A 546 -21.18 20.66 2.77
N LEU A 547 -21.35 19.44 3.27
CA LEU A 547 -20.99 18.25 2.49
C LEU A 547 -21.90 18.07 1.28
N LEU A 548 -23.20 18.31 1.41
CA LEU A 548 -24.14 18.24 0.29
C LEU A 548 -23.80 19.30 -0.77
N GLU A 549 -23.50 20.53 -0.36
CA GLU A 549 -23.02 21.59 -1.27
C GLU A 549 -21.74 21.14 -2.01
N LEU A 550 -20.75 20.63 -1.29
CA LEU A 550 -19.50 20.13 -1.86
C LEU A 550 -19.74 18.96 -2.83
N ILE A 551 -20.60 18.01 -2.49
CA ILE A 551 -20.95 16.87 -3.34
C ILE A 551 -21.57 17.33 -4.66
N GLU A 552 -22.49 18.31 -4.62
CA GLU A 552 -23.07 18.85 -5.86
C GLU A 552 -22.02 19.55 -6.73
N ILE A 553 -21.11 20.30 -6.14
CA ILE A 553 -19.99 20.93 -6.85
C ILE A 553 -19.07 19.85 -7.48
N ILE A 554 -18.74 18.77 -6.75
CA ILE A 554 -17.95 17.67 -7.32
C ILE A 554 -18.69 17.01 -8.49
N LYS A 555 -19.99 16.81 -8.41
CA LYS A 555 -20.80 16.29 -9.51
C LYS A 555 -20.78 17.23 -10.73
N GLU A 556 -20.81 18.54 -10.52
CA GLU A 556 -20.69 19.53 -11.60
C GLU A 556 -19.33 19.44 -12.31
N TRP A 557 -18.24 19.22 -11.58
CA TRP A 557 -16.90 19.01 -12.17
C TRP A 557 -16.81 17.78 -13.05
N ASN A 558 -17.73 16.84 -12.89
CA ASN A 558 -17.72 15.54 -13.56
C ASN A 558 -18.82 15.40 -14.63
N LYS A 559 -19.58 16.48 -14.90
CA LYS A 559 -20.47 16.59 -16.06
C LYS A 559 -19.66 16.96 -17.31
#